data_6a65ccccf2189406223abf9f386c318f
#
_entry.id   6a65ccccf2189406223abf9f386c318f
#
_cell.length_a   1.000
_cell.length_b   1.000
_cell.length_c   1.000
_cell.angle_alpha   90.00
_cell.angle_beta   90.00
_cell.angle_gamma   90.00
#
_symmetry.space_group_name_H-M   'P 1'
#
loop_
_entity.id
_entity.type
_entity.pdbx_description
1 polymer ?
#
loop_
_entity_poly.entity_id
_entity_poly.type
_entity_poly.pdbx_seq_one_letter_code
_entity_poly.pdbx_strand_id
1 'polypeptide(L)'
;MTIASHRLFALFLCTLLLAGSAQTAPAITDPVKAGYDLAVRMDQVDTSQDSYSEAVMSINRGGKVLTRSFKTYSKHFGKDGKDEYSLIVFDRPADVNGTKYLVWSYRGLEQDDDMWVYLPAESLVRRISGSSKFASFMRSDLSNEDIQNLDDVDEYDYLLQGEENVDGIDCYVLERTPKKGKETQYSRQVQWVRKDTLLRLRADYYDKKNRLVKKLFFSRQEKIDGIWTVTQMRVERPREGSFTVIDWSNLRYDVGLSDAYFEHSALQR
;
A
#
# COMPACT_ATOMS: atom_id res chain seq x y z
N MET A 1 74.90 -2.18 55.06
CA MET A 1 75.18 -1.69 53.69
C MET A 1 74.67 -2.74 52.73
N THR A 2 73.53 -2.55 52.16
CA THR A 2 72.93 -3.49 51.20
C THR A 2 72.07 -2.69 50.23
N ILE A 3 72.54 -2.67 48.99
CA ILE A 3 71.98 -1.90 47.89
C ILE A 3 70.83 -2.71 47.27
N ALA A 4 69.63 -2.15 47.24
CA ALA A 4 68.45 -2.75 46.61
C ALA A 4 68.35 -2.23 45.17
N SER A 5 68.38 -3.13 44.21
CA SER A 5 68.17 -2.86 42.79
C SER A 5 66.70 -2.89 42.40
N HIS A 6 66.14 -1.78 41.91
CA HIS A 6 64.80 -1.70 41.38
C HIS A 6 64.80 -2.13 39.91
N ARG A 7 64.05 -3.21 39.59
CA ARG A 7 63.77 -3.58 38.19
C ARG A 7 62.45 -2.92 37.75
N LEU A 8 62.55 -2.04 36.76
CA LEU A 8 61.39 -1.45 36.08
C LEU A 8 60.82 -2.50 35.12
N PHE A 9 59.55 -2.88 35.33
CA PHE A 9 58.78 -3.67 34.38
C PHE A 9 58.03 -2.72 33.46
N ALA A 10 58.40 -2.64 32.18
CA ALA A 10 57.66 -1.91 31.16
C ALA A 10 56.52 -2.79 30.61
N LEU A 11 55.30 -2.41 30.91
CA LEU A 11 54.10 -3.04 30.35
C LEU A 11 53.86 -2.46 28.93
N PHE A 12 54.07 -3.27 27.89
CA PHE A 12 53.70 -2.96 26.52
C PHE A 12 52.21 -3.23 26.33
N LEU A 13 51.38 -2.17 26.31
CA LEU A 13 49.98 -2.23 26.00
C LEU A 13 49.77 -2.27 24.48
N CYS A 14 49.55 -3.47 23.93
CA CYS A 14 49.28 -3.67 22.51
C CYS A 14 47.81 -3.37 22.25
N THR A 15 47.49 -2.14 21.79
CA THR A 15 46.12 -1.78 21.35
C THR A 15 45.86 -2.37 19.96
N LEU A 16 45.11 -3.45 19.89
CA LEU A 16 44.57 -4.00 18.65
C LEU A 16 43.47 -3.06 18.13
N LEU A 17 43.77 -2.26 17.11
CA LEU A 17 42.80 -1.53 16.32
C LEU A 17 42.06 -2.54 15.42
N LEU A 18 40.88 -2.96 15.81
CA LEU A 18 39.95 -3.65 14.93
C LEU A 18 39.40 -2.62 13.92
N ALA A 19 40.03 -2.54 12.75
CA ALA A 19 39.48 -1.86 11.58
C ALA A 19 38.31 -2.68 11.08
N GLY A 20 37.10 -2.33 11.53
CA GLY A 20 35.85 -2.84 10.95
C GLY A 20 35.77 -2.37 9.49
N SER A 21 35.97 -3.28 8.54
CA SER A 21 35.67 -3.02 7.12
C SER A 21 34.18 -2.77 6.98
N ALA A 22 33.80 -1.52 6.83
CA ALA A 22 32.46 -1.16 6.38
C ALA A 22 32.26 -1.75 4.97
N GLN A 23 31.53 -2.84 4.87
CA GLN A 23 31.14 -3.44 3.60
C GLN A 23 30.17 -2.46 2.94
N THR A 24 30.65 -1.70 1.97
CA THR A 24 29.77 -0.86 1.12
C THR A 24 28.88 -1.80 0.33
N ALA A 25 27.58 -1.64 0.48
CA ALA A 25 26.61 -2.36 -0.36
C ALA A 25 26.97 -2.12 -1.84
N PRO A 26 26.81 -3.14 -2.71
CA PRO A 26 27.13 -2.98 -4.13
C PRO A 26 26.27 -1.86 -4.71
N ALA A 27 26.89 -0.94 -5.44
CA ALA A 27 26.20 0.16 -6.10
C ALA A 27 25.19 -0.41 -7.10
N ILE A 28 23.95 0.08 -7.03
CA ILE A 28 22.89 -0.29 -7.99
C ILE A 28 23.30 0.27 -9.35
N THR A 29 23.64 -0.60 -10.31
CA THR A 29 24.18 -0.20 -11.62
C THR A 29 23.13 0.46 -12.53
N ASP A 30 21.86 0.06 -12.40
CA ASP A 30 20.73 0.65 -13.12
C ASP A 30 19.52 0.75 -12.17
N PRO A 31 19.36 1.87 -11.47
CA PRO A 31 18.32 2.03 -10.48
C PRO A 31 16.91 2.12 -11.08
N VAL A 32 16.77 2.50 -12.36
CA VAL A 32 15.47 2.56 -13.05
C VAL A 32 15.01 1.13 -13.38
N LYS A 33 15.90 0.34 -14.03
CA LYS A 33 15.59 -1.06 -14.30
C LYS A 33 15.34 -1.85 -13.02
N ALA A 34 16.19 -1.69 -12.00
CA ALA A 34 16.03 -2.38 -10.72
C ALA A 34 14.72 -2.00 -10.01
N GLY A 35 14.30 -0.75 -10.12
CA GLY A 35 13.02 -0.27 -9.59
C GLY A 35 11.82 -0.91 -10.29
N TYR A 36 11.85 -0.97 -11.62
CA TYR A 36 10.80 -1.63 -12.41
C TYR A 36 10.76 -3.15 -12.12
N ASP A 37 11.91 -3.83 -12.13
CA ASP A 37 11.99 -5.27 -11.82
C ASP A 37 11.45 -5.57 -10.40
N LEU A 38 11.70 -4.70 -9.42
CA LEU A 38 11.14 -4.81 -8.08
C LEU A 38 9.62 -4.65 -8.10
N ALA A 39 9.08 -3.64 -8.80
CA ALA A 39 7.65 -3.42 -8.92
C ALA A 39 6.93 -4.61 -9.56
N VAL A 40 7.49 -5.20 -10.62
CA VAL A 40 6.96 -6.42 -11.25
C VAL A 40 6.93 -7.59 -10.25
N ARG A 41 7.97 -7.76 -9.44
CA ARG A 41 8.00 -8.82 -8.41
C ARG A 41 6.96 -8.58 -7.31
N MET A 42 6.70 -7.33 -6.95
CA MET A 42 5.66 -6.98 -5.98
C MET A 42 4.26 -7.29 -6.53
N ASP A 43 4.01 -7.00 -7.80
CA ASP A 43 2.76 -7.29 -8.51
C ASP A 43 2.45 -8.79 -8.55
N GLN A 44 3.48 -9.63 -8.51
CA GLN A 44 3.38 -11.10 -8.54
C GLN A 44 3.25 -11.77 -7.16
N VAL A 45 3.15 -11.01 -6.07
CA VAL A 45 2.99 -11.57 -4.71
C VAL A 45 1.61 -12.19 -4.54
N ASP A 46 0.57 -11.51 -5.04
CA ASP A 46 -0.78 -12.05 -5.10
C ASP A 46 -0.94 -12.85 -6.40
N THR A 47 -1.21 -14.13 -6.27
CA THR A 47 -1.40 -15.09 -7.37
C THR A 47 -2.83 -15.61 -7.42
N SER A 48 -3.73 -15.05 -6.62
CA SER A 48 -5.13 -15.49 -6.56
C SER A 48 -5.91 -15.08 -7.81
N GLN A 49 -7.01 -15.78 -8.06
CA GLN A 49 -7.97 -15.41 -9.10
C GLN A 49 -9.07 -14.50 -8.56
N ASP A 50 -9.44 -14.71 -7.31
CA ASP A 50 -10.44 -13.90 -6.62
C ASP A 50 -10.17 -13.89 -5.11
N SER A 51 -10.76 -12.92 -4.42
CA SER A 51 -10.68 -12.82 -2.97
C SER A 51 -11.95 -12.26 -2.35
N TYR A 52 -12.16 -12.63 -1.09
CA TYR A 52 -13.19 -12.09 -0.22
C TYR A 52 -12.57 -11.63 1.10
N SER A 53 -12.99 -10.48 1.61
CA SER A 53 -12.62 -10.03 2.95
C SER A 53 -13.74 -9.26 3.64
N GLU A 54 -13.67 -9.21 4.96
CA GLU A 54 -14.44 -8.28 5.81
C GLU A 54 -13.49 -7.25 6.38
N ALA A 55 -13.95 -6.02 6.56
CA ALA A 55 -13.11 -4.96 7.09
C ALA A 55 -13.87 -4.03 8.05
N VAL A 56 -13.11 -3.52 9.02
CA VAL A 56 -13.54 -2.42 9.89
C VAL A 56 -12.62 -1.22 9.64
N MET A 57 -13.20 -0.12 9.23
CA MET A 57 -12.52 1.15 9.03
C MET A 57 -12.84 2.10 10.17
N SER A 58 -11.82 2.53 10.90
CA SER A 58 -11.90 3.47 12.02
C SER A 58 -11.25 4.79 11.61
N ILE A 59 -12.07 5.85 11.49
CA ILE A 59 -11.65 7.18 11.04
C ILE A 59 -11.53 8.07 12.27
N ASN A 60 -10.33 8.57 12.57
CA ASN A 60 -10.07 9.48 13.69
C ASN A 60 -9.85 10.89 13.16
N ARG A 61 -10.67 11.84 13.64
CA ARG A 61 -10.56 13.24 13.28
C ARG A 61 -10.91 14.12 14.48
N GLY A 62 -9.93 14.88 14.98
CA GLY A 62 -10.13 15.76 16.14
C GLY A 62 -10.60 15.01 17.40
N GLY A 63 -10.09 13.79 17.64
CA GLY A 63 -10.45 12.96 18.78
C GLY A 63 -11.81 12.22 18.66
N LYS A 64 -12.56 12.47 17.58
CA LYS A 64 -13.79 11.72 17.28
C LYS A 64 -13.47 10.52 16.39
N VAL A 65 -14.04 9.36 16.71
CA VAL A 65 -13.88 8.15 15.93
C VAL A 65 -15.21 7.82 15.24
N LEU A 66 -15.14 7.65 13.91
CA LEU A 66 -16.23 7.14 13.09
C LEU A 66 -15.85 5.76 12.59
N THR A 67 -16.67 4.75 12.87
CA THR A 67 -16.41 3.37 12.45
C THR A 67 -17.37 2.96 11.34
N ARG A 68 -16.84 2.19 10.35
CA ARG A 68 -17.60 1.64 9.24
C ARG A 68 -17.17 0.19 9.02
N SER A 69 -18.13 -0.71 8.82
CA SER A 69 -17.83 -2.10 8.44
C SER A 69 -18.27 -2.33 7.01
N PHE A 70 -17.48 -3.12 6.27
CA PHE A 70 -17.77 -3.45 4.89
C PHE A 70 -17.17 -4.80 4.50
N LYS A 71 -17.66 -5.34 3.39
CA LYS A 71 -17.14 -6.53 2.73
C LYS A 71 -16.54 -6.14 1.40
N THR A 72 -15.46 -6.78 1.01
CA THR A 72 -14.84 -6.60 -0.30
C THR A 72 -14.82 -7.94 -1.03
N TYR A 73 -15.20 -7.89 -2.29
CA TYR A 73 -15.11 -8.96 -3.27
C TYR A 73 -14.20 -8.44 -4.37
N SER A 74 -13.14 -9.14 -4.71
CA SER A 74 -12.22 -8.78 -5.81
C SER A 74 -12.00 -9.99 -6.70
N LYS A 75 -11.84 -9.75 -8.01
CA LYS A 75 -11.57 -10.79 -9.00
C LYS A 75 -10.80 -10.23 -10.17
N HIS A 76 -9.86 -11.04 -10.65
CA HIS A 76 -9.09 -10.75 -11.84
C HIS A 76 -9.86 -11.09 -13.12
N PHE A 77 -9.82 -10.17 -14.08
CA PHE A 77 -10.49 -10.24 -15.36
C PHE A 77 -9.52 -9.96 -16.52
N GLY A 78 -10.05 -9.96 -17.74
CA GLY A 78 -9.29 -9.70 -18.95
C GLY A 78 -8.59 -10.96 -19.48
N LYS A 79 -8.03 -10.84 -20.68
CA LYS A 79 -7.40 -11.96 -21.40
C LYS A 79 -6.17 -12.53 -20.68
N ASP A 80 -5.48 -11.66 -19.94
CA ASP A 80 -4.25 -11.99 -19.20
C ASP A 80 -4.46 -12.03 -17.68
N GLY A 81 -5.73 -11.88 -17.20
CA GLY A 81 -6.05 -11.80 -15.78
C GLY A 81 -5.46 -10.59 -15.09
N LYS A 82 -5.24 -9.49 -15.82
CA LYS A 82 -4.56 -8.31 -15.29
C LYS A 82 -5.49 -7.16 -14.89
N ASP A 83 -6.72 -7.17 -15.39
CA ASP A 83 -7.74 -6.25 -14.91
C ASP A 83 -8.25 -6.73 -13.56
N GLU A 84 -8.51 -5.83 -12.63
CA GLU A 84 -9.06 -6.16 -11.32
C GLU A 84 -10.40 -5.47 -11.12
N TYR A 85 -11.45 -6.25 -10.86
CA TYR A 85 -12.77 -5.70 -10.52
C TYR A 85 -13.06 -5.97 -9.06
N SER A 86 -13.59 -4.96 -8.37
CA SER A 86 -13.95 -5.09 -6.97
C SER A 86 -15.33 -4.51 -6.66
N LEU A 87 -16.02 -5.16 -5.73
CA LEU A 87 -17.27 -4.70 -5.15
C LEU A 87 -17.09 -4.55 -3.64
N ILE A 88 -17.28 -3.33 -3.13
CA ILE A 88 -17.24 -3.00 -1.71
C ILE A 88 -18.67 -2.75 -1.24
N VAL A 89 -19.12 -3.46 -0.20
CA VAL A 89 -20.48 -3.38 0.34
C VAL A 89 -20.42 -2.98 1.80
N PHE A 90 -20.91 -1.79 2.12
CA PHE A 90 -20.99 -1.31 3.51
C PHE A 90 -22.20 -1.91 4.20
N ASP A 91 -22.04 -2.39 5.44
CA ASP A 91 -23.08 -3.00 6.26
C ASP A 91 -23.32 -2.25 7.58
N ARG A 92 -22.39 -1.44 8.05
CA ARG A 92 -22.54 -0.65 9.29
C ARG A 92 -21.78 0.69 9.19
N PRO A 93 -22.27 1.72 9.91
CA PRO A 93 -23.53 1.84 10.64
C PRO A 93 -24.74 2.00 9.69
N ALA A 94 -25.94 2.16 10.25
CA ALA A 94 -27.19 2.20 9.49
C ALA A 94 -27.24 3.30 8.41
N ASP A 95 -26.54 4.44 8.61
CA ASP A 95 -26.50 5.55 7.65
C ASP A 95 -25.72 5.23 6.36
N VAL A 96 -24.92 4.17 6.35
CA VAL A 96 -24.17 3.71 5.17
C VAL A 96 -24.53 2.29 4.75
N ASN A 97 -25.38 1.63 5.50
CA ASN A 97 -25.78 0.25 5.21
C ASN A 97 -26.36 0.12 3.79
N GLY A 98 -25.84 -0.84 3.02
CA GLY A 98 -26.23 -1.07 1.63
C GLY A 98 -25.57 -0.12 0.63
N THR A 99 -24.73 0.85 1.06
CA THR A 99 -23.88 1.61 0.15
C THR A 99 -22.90 0.65 -0.52
N LYS A 100 -22.80 0.71 -1.84
CA LYS A 100 -21.89 -0.14 -2.62
C LYS A 100 -21.02 0.68 -3.52
N TYR A 101 -19.75 0.26 -3.64
CA TYR A 101 -18.82 0.76 -4.64
C TYR A 101 -18.45 -0.39 -5.57
N LEU A 102 -18.57 -0.16 -6.87
CA LEU A 102 -18.09 -1.06 -7.91
C LEU A 102 -16.92 -0.37 -8.61
N VAL A 103 -15.80 -1.05 -8.69
CA VAL A 103 -14.58 -0.55 -9.33
C VAL A 103 -14.15 -1.56 -10.38
N TRP A 104 -13.88 -1.07 -11.59
CA TRP A 104 -13.23 -1.81 -12.65
C TRP A 104 -11.90 -1.11 -12.94
N SER A 105 -10.82 -1.74 -12.52
CA SER A 105 -9.46 -1.26 -12.78
C SER A 105 -8.89 -2.01 -13.96
N TYR A 106 -8.46 -1.25 -14.97
CA TYR A 106 -7.89 -1.80 -16.20
C TYR A 106 -6.38 -1.67 -16.18
N ARG A 107 -5.70 -2.64 -16.77
CA ARG A 107 -4.24 -2.63 -16.86
C ARG A 107 -3.74 -1.60 -17.86
N GLY A 108 -2.78 -0.76 -17.44
CA GLY A 108 -2.13 0.25 -18.30
C GLY A 108 -2.93 1.53 -18.47
N LEU A 109 -2.49 2.36 -19.43
CA LEU A 109 -3.02 3.71 -19.65
C LEU A 109 -3.99 3.81 -20.85
N GLU A 110 -4.34 2.69 -21.47
CA GLU A 110 -5.18 2.71 -22.68
C GLU A 110 -6.65 2.97 -22.34
N GLN A 111 -7.07 2.61 -21.12
CA GLN A 111 -8.43 2.79 -20.63
C GLN A 111 -8.40 3.31 -19.20
N ASP A 112 -9.21 4.34 -18.93
CA ASP A 112 -9.41 4.85 -17.56
C ASP A 112 -10.22 3.86 -16.73
N ASP A 113 -9.88 3.74 -15.44
CA ASP A 113 -10.66 2.98 -14.48
C ASP A 113 -12.09 3.52 -14.35
N ASP A 114 -13.03 2.61 -14.18
CA ASP A 114 -14.42 2.92 -13.90
C ASP A 114 -14.75 2.70 -12.43
N MET A 115 -15.46 3.65 -11.85
CA MET A 115 -15.94 3.55 -10.47
C MET A 115 -17.35 4.09 -10.34
N TRP A 116 -18.20 3.34 -9.66
CA TRP A 116 -19.57 3.74 -9.34
C TRP A 116 -19.86 3.58 -7.86
N VAL A 117 -20.75 4.44 -7.35
CA VAL A 117 -21.32 4.31 -6.01
C VAL A 117 -22.85 4.18 -6.10
N TYR A 118 -23.41 3.23 -5.39
CA TYR A 118 -24.83 3.12 -5.13
C TYR A 118 -25.14 3.67 -3.74
N LEU A 119 -26.08 4.59 -3.68
CA LEU A 119 -26.57 5.24 -2.47
C LEU A 119 -28.01 4.76 -2.19
N PRO A 120 -28.22 3.83 -1.24
CA PRO A 120 -29.53 3.24 -0.99
C PRO A 120 -30.61 4.26 -0.63
N ALA A 121 -30.26 5.26 0.19
CA ALA A 121 -31.18 6.31 0.62
C ALA A 121 -31.76 7.13 -0.54
N GLU A 122 -31.02 7.25 -1.65
CA GLU A 122 -31.42 7.96 -2.85
C GLU A 122 -31.89 6.99 -3.96
N SER A 123 -31.72 5.68 -3.77
CA SER A 123 -31.90 4.63 -4.80
C SER A 123 -31.14 4.96 -6.10
N LEU A 124 -29.96 5.55 -5.98
CA LEU A 124 -29.23 6.15 -7.08
C LEU A 124 -27.84 5.55 -7.24
N VAL A 125 -27.50 5.20 -8.49
CA VAL A 125 -26.13 4.88 -8.90
C VAL A 125 -25.51 6.13 -9.52
N ARG A 126 -24.31 6.50 -9.03
CA ARG A 126 -23.51 7.62 -9.58
C ARG A 126 -22.16 7.10 -10.02
N ARG A 127 -21.71 7.51 -11.21
CA ARG A 127 -20.32 7.30 -11.65
C ARG A 127 -19.40 8.31 -10.94
N ILE A 128 -18.30 7.84 -10.43
CA ILE A 128 -17.23 8.66 -9.83
C ILE A 128 -16.19 8.92 -10.92
N SER A 129 -16.06 10.17 -11.36
CA SER A 129 -15.18 10.56 -12.45
C SER A 129 -14.67 11.98 -12.25
N GLY A 130 -13.61 12.38 -13.00
CA GLY A 130 -12.99 13.70 -12.90
C GLY A 130 -12.61 14.05 -11.46
N SER A 131 -12.91 15.27 -11.01
CA SER A 131 -12.53 15.73 -9.65
C SER A 131 -13.13 14.90 -8.51
N SER A 132 -14.22 14.17 -8.73
CA SER A 132 -14.81 13.31 -7.69
C SER A 132 -13.92 12.11 -7.35
N LYS A 133 -12.99 11.71 -8.21
CA LYS A 133 -11.95 10.71 -7.90
C LYS A 133 -11.10 11.14 -6.71
N PHE A 134 -10.85 12.44 -6.55
CA PHE A 134 -9.99 13.01 -5.48
C PHE A 134 -10.75 13.33 -4.19
N ALA A 135 -12.06 13.15 -4.19
CA ALA A 135 -12.87 13.31 -2.98
C ALA A 135 -12.60 12.18 -1.98
N SER A 136 -12.83 12.49 -0.69
CA SER A 136 -12.65 11.52 0.41
C SER A 136 -13.57 10.30 0.23
N PHE A 137 -12.99 9.10 0.25
CA PHE A 137 -13.72 7.85 0.30
C PHE A 137 -14.40 7.68 1.67
N MET A 138 -15.72 7.69 1.68
CA MET A 138 -16.54 7.45 2.90
C MET A 138 -16.12 8.32 4.11
N ARG A 139 -15.66 9.54 3.88
CA ARG A 139 -15.15 10.50 4.89
C ARG A 139 -13.84 10.06 5.57
N SER A 140 -13.17 9.04 5.06
CA SER A 140 -11.86 8.58 5.52
C SER A 140 -10.72 9.50 5.04
N ASP A 141 -9.48 9.17 5.40
CA ASP A 141 -8.26 9.83 4.90
C ASP A 141 -7.79 9.29 3.55
N LEU A 142 -8.50 8.29 3.01
CA LEU A 142 -8.37 7.83 1.64
C LEU A 142 -9.24 8.67 0.70
N SER A 143 -8.81 8.85 -0.53
CA SER A 143 -9.63 9.36 -1.63
C SER A 143 -10.26 8.19 -2.41
N ASN A 144 -11.24 8.48 -3.26
CA ASN A 144 -11.78 7.46 -4.17
C ASN A 144 -10.71 6.91 -5.11
N GLU A 145 -9.74 7.74 -5.53
CA GLU A 145 -8.56 7.32 -6.29
C GLU A 145 -7.74 6.25 -5.55
N ASP A 146 -7.62 6.36 -4.22
CA ASP A 146 -6.84 5.40 -3.42
C ASP A 146 -7.52 4.03 -3.29
N ILE A 147 -8.78 3.89 -3.70
CA ILE A 147 -9.54 2.63 -3.67
C ILE A 147 -9.47 1.90 -5.01
N GLN A 148 -9.10 2.59 -6.08
CA GLN A 148 -8.81 1.98 -7.37
C GLN A 148 -7.51 1.18 -7.29
N ASN A 149 -7.22 0.33 -8.27
CA ASN A 149 -5.96 -0.43 -8.27
C ASN A 149 -4.76 0.53 -8.36
N LEU A 150 -4.09 0.71 -7.22
CA LEU A 150 -2.93 1.58 -7.10
C LEU A 150 -1.62 0.88 -7.49
N ASP A 151 -1.66 -0.40 -7.78
CA ASP A 151 -0.47 -1.23 -7.95
C ASP A 151 -0.19 -1.63 -9.41
N ASP A 152 -0.92 -1.04 -10.37
CA ASP A 152 -0.64 -1.24 -11.79
C ASP A 152 0.77 -0.74 -12.14
N VAL A 153 1.64 -1.71 -12.42
CA VAL A 153 3.06 -1.48 -12.72
C VAL A 153 3.22 -0.67 -14.01
N ASP A 154 2.30 -0.80 -14.95
CA ASP A 154 2.42 -0.21 -16.27
C ASP A 154 2.08 1.29 -16.30
N GLU A 155 1.48 1.80 -15.22
CA GLU A 155 1.09 3.21 -15.08
C GLU A 155 2.16 4.14 -14.48
N TYR A 156 3.28 3.59 -14.01
CA TYR A 156 4.32 4.35 -13.30
C TYR A 156 5.70 4.12 -13.88
N ASP A 157 6.55 5.13 -13.72
CA ASP A 157 8.00 5.02 -13.81
C ASP A 157 8.58 4.78 -12.41
N TYR A 158 9.62 3.96 -12.32
CA TYR A 158 10.19 3.50 -11.05
C TYR A 158 11.66 3.87 -10.92
N LEU A 159 12.08 4.13 -9.67
CA LEU A 159 13.46 4.35 -9.30
C LEU A 159 13.75 3.65 -7.97
N LEU A 160 14.65 2.67 -7.98
CA LEU A 160 15.16 2.09 -6.75
C LEU A 160 16.18 3.06 -6.13
N GLN A 161 15.78 3.77 -5.06
CA GLN A 161 16.63 4.77 -4.41
C GLN A 161 17.73 4.13 -3.54
N GLY A 162 17.52 2.91 -3.07
CA GLY A 162 18.44 2.20 -2.19
C GLY A 162 17.73 1.23 -1.26
N GLU A 163 18.35 1.04 -0.10
CA GLU A 163 17.89 0.15 0.95
C GLU A 163 17.91 0.87 2.29
N GLU A 164 16.96 0.54 3.16
CA GLU A 164 16.86 1.10 4.51
C GLU A 164 16.40 0.01 5.49
N ASN A 165 16.95 0.01 6.70
CA ASN A 165 16.42 -0.79 7.78
C ASN A 165 15.42 0.06 8.57
N VAL A 166 14.15 -0.35 8.57
CA VAL A 166 13.06 0.34 9.26
C VAL A 166 12.62 -0.54 10.44
N ASP A 167 12.93 -0.11 11.65
CA ASP A 167 12.57 -0.81 12.90
C ASP A 167 12.98 -2.31 12.90
N GLY A 168 14.16 -2.61 12.37
CA GLY A 168 14.71 -3.98 12.30
C GLY A 168 14.28 -4.77 11.05
N ILE A 169 13.52 -4.17 10.15
CA ILE A 169 13.07 -4.78 8.89
C ILE A 169 13.86 -4.20 7.72
N ASP A 170 14.55 -5.05 6.97
CA ASP A 170 15.27 -4.64 5.78
C ASP A 170 14.32 -4.38 4.62
N CYS A 171 14.38 -3.17 4.07
CA CYS A 171 13.50 -2.70 3.02
C CYS A 171 14.30 -2.21 1.80
N TYR A 172 13.70 -2.37 0.63
CA TYR A 172 14.02 -1.56 -0.53
C TYR A 172 13.29 -0.22 -0.43
N VAL A 173 13.94 0.87 -0.86
CA VAL A 173 13.29 2.20 -0.99
C VAL A 173 13.00 2.44 -2.46
N LEU A 174 11.73 2.34 -2.82
CA LEU A 174 11.24 2.43 -4.19
C LEU A 174 10.44 3.72 -4.38
N GLU A 175 10.92 4.60 -5.27
CA GLU A 175 10.11 5.72 -5.73
C GLU A 175 9.33 5.33 -6.98
N ARG A 176 8.07 5.76 -7.07
CA ARG A 176 7.29 5.69 -8.31
C ARG A 176 6.68 7.04 -8.66
N THR A 177 6.70 7.36 -9.94
CA THR A 177 6.18 8.59 -10.52
C THR A 177 5.14 8.25 -11.59
N PRO A 178 3.93 8.84 -11.55
CA PRO A 178 2.91 8.57 -12.56
C PRO A 178 3.43 8.90 -13.97
N LYS A 179 3.24 7.98 -14.91
CA LYS A 179 3.54 8.22 -16.33
C LYS A 179 2.67 9.34 -16.91
N LYS A 180 3.13 9.93 -17.98
CA LYS A 180 2.35 10.93 -18.72
C LYS A 180 1.02 10.31 -19.19
N GLY A 181 -0.08 10.94 -18.85
CA GLY A 181 -1.44 10.48 -19.17
C GLY A 181 -2.20 9.96 -17.97
N LYS A 182 -1.53 9.48 -16.91
CA LYS A 182 -2.24 9.08 -15.68
C LYS A 182 -2.79 10.30 -14.95
N GLU A 183 -4.12 10.34 -14.83
CA GLU A 183 -4.82 11.35 -14.02
C GLU A 183 -4.74 10.96 -12.55
N THR A 184 -3.99 11.73 -11.76
CA THR A 184 -3.80 11.51 -10.32
C THR A 184 -3.51 12.81 -9.59
N GLN A 185 -3.89 12.89 -8.32
CA GLN A 185 -3.54 14.03 -7.46
C GLN A 185 -2.08 13.99 -6.98
N TYR A 186 -1.39 12.86 -7.12
CA TYR A 186 -0.03 12.66 -6.63
C TYR A 186 1.01 12.98 -7.71
N SER A 187 2.14 13.57 -7.28
CA SER A 187 3.32 13.75 -8.14
C SER A 187 4.25 12.57 -8.11
N ARG A 188 4.40 11.95 -6.94
CA ARG A 188 5.22 10.78 -6.69
C ARG A 188 4.83 10.08 -5.39
N GLN A 189 5.32 8.86 -5.22
CA GLN A 189 5.22 8.09 -3.99
C GLN A 189 6.57 7.46 -3.68
N VAL A 190 6.94 7.40 -2.39
CA VAL A 190 8.13 6.67 -1.92
C VAL A 190 7.63 5.52 -1.05
N GLN A 191 8.07 4.31 -1.37
CA GLN A 191 7.60 3.08 -0.74
C GLN A 191 8.78 2.36 -0.08
N TRP A 192 8.59 1.90 1.14
CA TRP A 192 9.49 0.97 1.83
C TRP A 192 8.92 -0.43 1.66
N VAL A 193 9.62 -1.23 0.87
CA VAL A 193 9.20 -2.57 0.46
C VAL A 193 10.06 -3.59 1.20
N ARG A 194 9.46 -4.45 1.97
CA ARG A 194 10.15 -5.51 2.71
C ARG A 194 10.87 -6.45 1.75
N LYS A 195 12.13 -6.78 2.06
CA LYS A 195 12.93 -7.66 1.21
C LYS A 195 12.50 -9.13 1.28
N ASP A 196 11.96 -9.56 2.42
CA ASP A 196 11.57 -10.94 2.68
C ASP A 196 10.20 -11.32 2.11
N THR A 197 9.24 -10.37 2.08
CA THR A 197 7.86 -10.63 1.66
C THR A 197 7.46 -9.90 0.38
N LEU A 198 8.24 -8.89 -0.04
CA LEU A 198 7.93 -7.94 -1.12
C LEU A 198 6.64 -7.12 -0.88
N LEU A 199 6.12 -7.16 0.35
CA LEU A 199 5.01 -6.29 0.74
C LEU A 199 5.53 -4.91 1.16
N ARG A 200 4.71 -3.90 0.95
CA ARG A 200 4.98 -2.55 1.47
C ARG A 200 4.90 -2.57 3.00
N LEU A 201 5.85 -1.92 3.66
CA LEU A 201 5.80 -1.59 5.08
C LEU A 201 5.25 -0.18 5.28
N ARG A 202 5.63 0.74 4.40
CA ARG A 202 5.22 2.14 4.41
C ARG A 202 5.18 2.71 3.00
N ALA A 203 4.34 3.74 2.78
CA ALA A 203 4.36 4.56 1.58
C ALA A 203 4.06 6.03 1.92
N ASP A 204 4.85 6.94 1.40
CA ASP A 204 4.71 8.39 1.54
C ASP A 204 4.24 8.98 0.20
N TYR A 205 3.15 9.74 0.22
CA TYR A 205 2.50 10.31 -0.96
C TYR A 205 2.70 11.81 -1.02
N TYR A 206 3.09 12.31 -2.18
CA TYR A 206 3.40 13.72 -2.41
C TYR A 206 2.46 14.32 -3.45
N ASP A 207 1.97 15.54 -3.18
CA ASP A 207 1.09 16.28 -4.09
C ASP A 207 1.87 16.91 -5.29
N LYS A 208 1.14 17.54 -6.21
CA LYS A 208 1.74 18.21 -7.39
C LYS A 208 2.70 19.36 -7.05
N LYS A 209 2.74 19.81 -5.78
CA LYS A 209 3.72 20.77 -5.27
C LYS A 209 4.85 20.09 -4.47
N ASN A 210 4.99 18.78 -4.62
CA ASN A 210 5.97 17.95 -3.91
C ASN A 210 5.87 18.05 -2.38
N ARG A 211 4.70 18.26 -1.83
CA ARG A 211 4.45 18.32 -0.38
C ARG A 211 3.93 16.95 0.07
N LEU A 212 4.48 16.43 1.17
CA LEU A 212 3.97 15.22 1.81
C LEU A 212 2.52 15.47 2.27
N VAL A 213 1.57 14.69 1.74
CA VAL A 213 0.14 14.83 2.03
C VAL A 213 -0.45 13.62 2.71
N LYS A 214 0.18 12.44 2.56
CA LYS A 214 -0.34 11.20 3.12
C LYS A 214 0.79 10.25 3.43
N LYS A 215 0.66 9.49 4.54
CA LYS A 215 1.51 8.35 4.88
C LYS A 215 0.64 7.12 5.08
N LEU A 216 1.03 6.02 4.47
CA LEU A 216 0.41 4.72 4.66
C LEU A 216 1.40 3.80 5.38
N PHE A 217 0.90 3.10 6.37
CA PHE A 217 1.63 2.06 7.11
C PHE A 217 0.88 0.74 6.95
N PHE A 218 1.60 -0.31 6.57
CA PHE A 218 1.05 -1.64 6.31
C PHE A 218 1.59 -2.60 7.37
N SER A 219 0.74 -3.09 8.21
CA SER A 219 1.09 -3.93 9.35
C SER A 219 0.29 -5.22 9.38
N ARG A 220 0.60 -6.11 10.34
CA ARG A 220 -0.01 -7.44 10.44
C ARG A 220 0.08 -8.18 9.11
N GLN A 221 1.32 -8.40 8.66
CA GLN A 221 1.61 -9.14 7.44
C GLN A 221 1.71 -10.62 7.76
N GLU A 222 0.88 -11.44 7.17
CA GLU A 222 0.78 -12.88 7.42
C GLU A 222 0.48 -13.66 6.13
N LYS A 223 0.69 -14.97 6.14
CA LYS A 223 0.31 -15.82 5.02
C LYS A 223 -1.12 -16.32 5.20
N ILE A 224 -1.97 -16.03 4.20
CA ILE A 224 -3.33 -16.54 4.09
C ILE A 224 -3.40 -17.33 2.79
N ASP A 225 -3.80 -18.59 2.86
CA ASP A 225 -3.86 -19.51 1.71
C ASP A 225 -2.54 -19.57 0.89
N GLY A 226 -1.39 -19.36 1.57
CA GLY A 226 -0.06 -19.36 0.96
C GLY A 226 0.42 -18.02 0.44
N ILE A 227 -0.43 -16.99 0.36
CA ILE A 227 -0.16 -15.66 -0.15
C ILE A 227 0.20 -14.72 1.00
N TRP A 228 1.30 -13.97 0.88
CA TRP A 228 1.65 -12.93 1.83
C TRP A 228 0.67 -11.77 1.75
N THR A 229 0.02 -11.45 2.86
CA THR A 229 -1.13 -10.54 2.92
C THR A 229 -0.96 -9.51 4.02
N VAL A 230 -1.37 -8.26 3.74
CA VAL A 230 -1.51 -7.20 4.74
C VAL A 230 -2.92 -7.25 5.32
N THR A 231 -3.06 -7.36 6.64
CA THR A 231 -4.37 -7.38 7.31
C THR A 231 -4.66 -6.15 8.16
N GLN A 232 -3.74 -5.16 8.16
CA GLN A 232 -4.01 -3.84 8.73
C GLN A 232 -3.27 -2.76 7.94
N MET A 233 -3.98 -1.68 7.63
CA MET A 233 -3.42 -0.46 7.06
C MET A 233 -3.81 0.75 7.91
N ARG A 234 -2.85 1.64 8.15
CA ARG A 234 -3.08 2.95 8.75
C ARG A 234 -2.71 4.03 7.75
N VAL A 235 -3.63 4.95 7.52
CA VAL A 235 -3.45 6.12 6.65
C VAL A 235 -3.43 7.37 7.53
N GLU A 236 -2.41 8.17 7.39
CA GLU A 236 -2.26 9.45 8.11
C GLU A 236 -2.25 10.61 7.13
N ARG A 237 -2.92 11.70 7.50
CA ARG A 237 -2.79 13.01 6.84
C ARG A 237 -2.10 13.97 7.80
N PRO A 238 -0.75 14.09 7.71
CA PRO A 238 0.03 14.78 8.74
C PRO A 238 -0.36 16.25 8.93
N ARG A 239 -0.85 16.91 7.87
CA ARG A 239 -1.25 18.33 7.91
C ARG A 239 -2.60 18.54 8.57
N GLU A 240 -3.51 17.59 8.43
CA GLU A 240 -4.86 17.64 8.99
C GLU A 240 -4.92 17.05 10.41
N GLY A 241 -3.87 16.32 10.82
CA GLY A 241 -3.81 15.64 12.11
C GLY A 241 -4.87 14.53 12.23
N SER A 242 -5.34 13.99 11.10
CA SER A 242 -6.31 12.90 11.06
C SER A 242 -5.65 11.59 10.60
N PHE A 243 -6.28 10.48 10.96
CA PHE A 243 -5.87 9.18 10.48
C PHE A 243 -7.04 8.21 10.39
N THR A 244 -6.90 7.25 9.48
CA THR A 244 -7.83 6.14 9.30
C THR A 244 -7.07 4.83 9.45
N VAL A 245 -7.66 3.88 10.18
CA VAL A 245 -7.16 2.50 10.28
C VAL A 245 -8.18 1.59 9.62
N ILE A 246 -7.72 0.67 8.79
CA ILE A 246 -8.52 -0.41 8.22
C ILE A 246 -7.93 -1.72 8.73
N ASP A 247 -8.77 -2.52 9.38
CA ASP A 247 -8.47 -3.87 9.84
C ASP A 247 -9.27 -4.85 8.99
N TRP A 248 -8.59 -5.74 8.25
CA TRP A 248 -9.20 -6.82 7.50
C TRP A 248 -9.27 -8.09 8.30
N SER A 249 -10.34 -8.84 8.11
CA SER A 249 -10.59 -10.15 8.72
C SER A 249 -11.31 -11.06 7.73
N ASN A 250 -11.40 -12.35 8.06
CA ASN A 250 -12.08 -13.34 7.22
C ASN A 250 -11.65 -13.31 5.74
N LEU A 251 -10.38 -12.89 5.51
CA LEU A 251 -9.81 -12.83 4.17
C LEU A 251 -9.58 -14.26 3.66
N ARG A 252 -10.03 -14.53 2.44
CA ARG A 252 -9.90 -15.81 1.75
C ARG A 252 -9.63 -15.55 0.28
N TYR A 253 -8.77 -16.35 -0.29
CA TYR A 253 -8.43 -16.34 -1.71
C TYR A 253 -9.09 -17.53 -2.44
N ASP A 254 -9.26 -17.41 -3.74
CA ASP A 254 -9.74 -18.45 -4.65
C ASP A 254 -11.07 -19.11 -4.20
N VAL A 255 -12.00 -18.26 -3.74
CA VAL A 255 -13.31 -18.71 -3.22
C VAL A 255 -14.33 -19.00 -4.34
N GLY A 256 -13.98 -18.74 -5.61
CA GLY A 256 -14.81 -19.01 -6.77
C GLY A 256 -15.96 -17.99 -6.92
N LEU A 257 -15.65 -16.71 -6.84
CA LEU A 257 -16.66 -15.65 -6.98
C LEU A 257 -17.30 -15.66 -8.36
N SER A 258 -18.63 -15.56 -8.39
CA SER A 258 -19.39 -15.39 -9.63
C SER A 258 -19.13 -14.02 -10.25
N ASP A 259 -18.99 -13.93 -11.56
CA ASP A 259 -18.85 -12.68 -12.32
C ASP A 259 -20.02 -11.71 -12.08
N ALA A 260 -21.17 -12.25 -11.69
CA ALA A 260 -22.36 -11.46 -11.35
C ALA A 260 -22.14 -10.44 -10.21
N TYR A 261 -21.15 -10.65 -9.34
CA TYR A 261 -20.75 -9.66 -8.32
C TYR A 261 -20.16 -8.38 -8.93
N PHE A 262 -19.58 -8.48 -10.11
CA PHE A 262 -18.81 -7.42 -10.75
C PHE A 262 -19.54 -6.76 -11.92
N GLU A 263 -20.78 -7.17 -12.20
CA GLU A 263 -21.65 -6.50 -13.15
C GLU A 263 -22.20 -5.19 -12.54
N HIS A 264 -22.45 -4.19 -13.39
CA HIS A 264 -23.09 -2.92 -12.96
C HIS A 264 -24.44 -3.16 -12.25
N SER A 265 -25.17 -4.22 -12.65
CA SER A 265 -26.42 -4.65 -12.03
C SER A 265 -26.28 -5.07 -10.56
N ALA A 266 -25.07 -5.48 -10.11
CA ALA A 266 -24.81 -5.84 -8.70
C ALA A 266 -24.99 -4.68 -7.73
N LEU A 267 -24.87 -3.44 -8.22
CA LEU A 267 -25.07 -2.24 -7.41
C LEU A 267 -26.50 -2.14 -6.85
N GLN A 268 -27.50 -2.64 -7.58
CA GLN A 268 -28.93 -2.50 -7.22
C GLN A 268 -29.59 -3.79 -6.70
N ARG A 269 -28.84 -4.89 -6.67
CA ARG A 269 -29.30 -6.18 -6.11
C ARG A 269 -29.25 -6.22 -4.60
#